data_a342df0c375e9f8cbcbf02354553ad7c
#
_entry.id   a342df0c375e9f8cbcbf02354553ad7c
#
_cell.length_a   1.000
_cell.length_b   1.000
_cell.length_c   1.000
_cell.angle_alpha   90.00
_cell.angle_beta   90.00
_cell.angle_gamma   90.00
#
_symmetry.space_group_name_H-M   'P 1'
#
loop_
_entity.id
_entity.type
_entity.pdbx_description
1 polymer ?
#
loop_
_entity_poly.entity_id
_entity_poly.type
_entity_poly.pdbx_seq_one_letter_code
_entity_poly.pdbx_strand_id
1 'polypeptide(L)'
;GLGDVYKRQDYPLGPHDKPQSMCPAFGSLRVGLRMKRVATVLSGSACCVYGLTFVSHFYGARRSVGYVPFSSETLVTGKLYEDILASAHEMADPDRFDAVVFTNLCVPSASGVPLRLLPKEINGVRIIGIDVPGFGIPTHAEAKDVLAGALLNYAKNEIESGPVAAPASKKSDRPT
;
A
#
# COMPACT_ATOMS: atom_id res chain seq x y z
N GLY A 1 -37.93 -17.34 9.98
CA GLY A 1 -37.42 -17.54 8.60
C GLY A 1 -35.94 -17.25 8.52
N LEU A 2 -35.28 -17.67 7.44
CA LEU A 2 -33.83 -17.44 7.23
C LEU A 2 -33.42 -15.97 7.37
N GLY A 3 -34.32 -15.01 7.17
CA GLY A 3 -34.06 -13.59 7.35
C GLY A 3 -33.77 -13.16 8.80
N ASP A 4 -34.20 -13.93 9.78
CA ASP A 4 -33.97 -13.58 11.20
C ASP A 4 -32.58 -13.99 11.71
N VAL A 5 -31.96 -14.97 11.04
CA VAL A 5 -30.58 -15.41 11.35
C VAL A 5 -29.56 -14.32 11.06
N TYR A 6 -29.87 -13.39 10.18
CA TYR A 6 -28.98 -12.30 9.76
C TYR A 6 -29.29 -10.96 10.43
N LYS A 7 -30.28 -10.90 11.35
CA LYS A 7 -30.49 -9.70 12.15
C LYS A 7 -29.40 -9.60 13.23
N ARG A 8 -28.37 -8.84 12.92
CA ARG A 8 -27.23 -8.55 13.81
C ARG A 8 -27.60 -7.55 14.90
N GLN A 9 -28.77 -7.68 15.52
CA GLN A 9 -29.24 -6.68 16.50
C GLN A 9 -28.44 -6.67 17.79
N ASP A 10 -27.75 -7.76 18.12
CA ASP A 10 -27.05 -7.94 19.38
C ASP A 10 -25.52 -7.92 19.28
N TYR A 11 -24.98 -7.68 18.07
CA TYR A 11 -23.54 -7.58 17.88
C TYR A 11 -23.10 -6.10 17.85
N PRO A 12 -21.97 -5.76 18.49
CA PRO A 12 -21.40 -4.45 18.34
C PRO A 12 -21.09 -4.21 16.84
N LEU A 13 -21.34 -2.98 16.39
CA LEU A 13 -21.04 -2.59 15.01
C LEU A 13 -19.57 -2.84 14.71
N GLY A 14 -19.29 -3.76 13.80
CA GLY A 14 -17.95 -4.03 13.32
C GLY A 14 -17.50 -3.04 12.24
N PRO A 15 -16.23 -3.10 11.85
CA PRO A 15 -15.68 -2.21 10.83
C PRO A 15 -16.38 -2.35 9.47
N HIS A 16 -17.04 -3.47 9.20
CA HIS A 16 -17.75 -3.76 7.95
C HIS A 16 -19.27 -3.56 8.03
N ASP A 17 -19.82 -3.16 9.16
CA ASP A 17 -21.26 -2.96 9.35
C ASP A 17 -21.74 -1.60 8.82
N LYS A 18 -20.83 -0.71 8.53
CA LYS A 18 -21.14 0.53 7.82
C LYS A 18 -21.21 0.26 6.32
N PRO A 19 -22.12 0.91 5.59
CA PRO A 19 -22.19 0.76 4.13
C PRO A 19 -20.93 1.33 3.49
N GLN A 20 -19.93 0.49 3.35
CA GLN A 20 -18.76 0.76 2.55
C GLN A 20 -18.89 -0.01 1.25
N SER A 21 -18.84 0.70 0.15
CA SER A 21 -18.90 0.10 -1.17
C SER A 21 -17.61 -0.60 -1.58
N MET A 22 -16.51 -0.41 -0.81
CA MET A 22 -15.19 -0.90 -1.19
C MET A 22 -14.28 -1.14 0.00
N CYS A 23 -13.23 -1.97 -0.24
CA CYS A 23 -12.14 -2.23 0.69
C CYS A 23 -11.52 -0.92 1.20
N PRO A 24 -11.26 -0.79 2.51
CA PRO A 24 -10.62 0.38 3.11
C PRO A 24 -9.27 0.75 2.47
N ALA A 25 -8.50 -0.24 2.00
CA ALA A 25 -7.23 -0.05 1.31
C ALA A 25 -7.32 0.92 0.11
N PHE A 26 -8.50 1.09 -0.46
CA PHE A 26 -8.72 2.09 -1.50
C PHE A 26 -8.42 3.52 -1.01
N GLY A 27 -8.59 3.79 0.27
CA GLY A 27 -8.27 5.10 0.85
C GLY A 27 -6.79 5.44 0.74
N SER A 28 -5.89 4.54 1.15
CA SER A 28 -4.44 4.72 1.03
C SER A 28 -3.98 4.73 -0.42
N LEU A 29 -4.53 3.83 -1.25
CA LEU A 29 -4.22 3.77 -2.68
C LEU A 29 -4.53 5.09 -3.39
N ARG A 30 -5.70 5.69 -3.14
CA ARG A 30 -6.06 6.99 -3.73
C ARG A 30 -5.09 8.12 -3.37
N VAL A 31 -4.57 8.11 -2.16
CA VAL A 31 -3.56 9.10 -1.74
C VAL A 31 -2.24 8.84 -2.47
N GLY A 32 -1.75 7.60 -2.44
CA GLY A 32 -0.51 7.21 -3.13
C GLY A 32 -0.52 7.57 -4.62
N LEU A 33 -1.63 7.29 -5.30
CA LEU A 33 -1.77 7.58 -6.73
C LEU A 33 -1.86 9.08 -7.07
N ARG A 34 -2.07 9.95 -6.09
CA ARG A 34 -2.07 11.41 -6.28
C ARG A 34 -0.71 12.05 -6.07
N MET A 35 0.20 11.36 -5.40
CA MET A 35 1.54 11.87 -5.15
C MET A 35 2.39 11.77 -6.43
N LYS A 36 3.07 12.87 -6.78
CA LYS A 36 4.01 12.88 -7.90
C LYS A 36 5.26 12.10 -7.51
N ARG A 37 5.84 11.37 -8.47
CA ARG A 37 7.08 10.60 -8.29
C ARG A 37 7.03 9.57 -7.14
N VAL A 38 5.82 9.10 -6.81
CA VAL A 38 5.60 8.00 -5.86
C VAL A 38 4.97 6.84 -6.62
N ALA A 39 5.59 5.67 -6.53
CA ALA A 39 5.00 4.42 -6.97
C ALA A 39 4.23 3.79 -5.81
N THR A 40 3.09 3.18 -6.12
CA THR A 40 2.33 2.38 -5.16
C THR A 40 2.31 0.94 -5.64
N VAL A 41 2.73 0.02 -4.78
CA VAL A 41 2.79 -1.41 -5.06
C VAL A 41 1.88 -2.13 -4.06
N LEU A 42 0.96 -2.92 -4.58
CA LEU A 42 0.05 -3.72 -3.77
C LEU A 42 0.56 -5.15 -3.65
N SER A 43 0.63 -5.66 -2.44
CA SER A 43 0.86 -7.06 -2.15
C SER A 43 -0.43 -7.68 -1.64
N GLY A 44 -0.94 -8.68 -2.35
CA GLY A 44 -2.20 -9.29 -2.00
C GLY A 44 -2.76 -10.22 -3.08
N SER A 45 -3.98 -10.67 -2.87
CA SER A 45 -4.67 -11.51 -3.82
C SER A 45 -4.93 -10.76 -5.13
N ALA A 46 -4.77 -11.45 -6.26
CA ALA A 46 -4.96 -10.87 -7.59
C ALA A 46 -6.34 -10.22 -7.77
N CYS A 47 -7.39 -10.82 -7.21
CA CYS A 47 -8.76 -10.26 -7.29
C CYS A 47 -8.87 -8.93 -6.52
N CYS A 48 -8.24 -8.82 -5.34
CA CYS A 48 -8.23 -7.57 -4.57
C CYS A 48 -7.45 -6.47 -5.31
N VAL A 49 -6.29 -6.81 -5.86
CA VAL A 49 -5.46 -5.87 -6.62
C VAL A 49 -6.20 -5.41 -7.88
N TYR A 50 -6.82 -6.34 -8.61
CA TYR A 50 -7.61 -6.02 -9.80
C TYR A 50 -8.76 -5.07 -9.45
N GLY A 51 -9.55 -5.39 -8.42
CA GLY A 51 -10.68 -4.56 -8.00
C GLY A 51 -10.25 -3.15 -7.59
N LEU A 52 -9.20 -3.02 -6.77
CA LEU A 52 -8.67 -1.74 -6.34
C LEU A 52 -8.12 -0.92 -7.51
N THR A 53 -7.41 -1.55 -8.44
CA THR A 53 -6.85 -0.90 -9.63
C THR A 53 -7.96 -0.44 -10.57
N PHE A 54 -8.94 -1.31 -10.85
CA PHE A 54 -10.07 -0.98 -11.71
C PHE A 54 -10.84 0.22 -11.19
N VAL A 55 -11.17 0.22 -9.90
CA VAL A 55 -11.89 1.35 -9.30
C VAL A 55 -11.04 2.62 -9.30
N SER A 56 -9.74 2.51 -9.10
CA SER A 56 -8.82 3.65 -9.19
C SER A 56 -8.85 4.29 -10.57
N HIS A 57 -8.87 3.50 -11.62
CA HIS A 57 -9.04 4.00 -13.01
C HIS A 57 -10.40 4.68 -13.21
N PHE A 58 -11.47 4.09 -12.70
CA PHE A 58 -12.80 4.66 -12.78
C PHE A 58 -12.89 6.04 -12.13
N TYR A 59 -12.18 6.25 -11.02
CA TYR A 59 -12.09 7.54 -10.33
C TYR A 59 -10.97 8.46 -10.89
N GLY A 60 -10.50 8.19 -12.09
CA GLY A 60 -9.56 9.06 -12.81
C GLY A 60 -8.11 8.97 -12.36
N ALA A 61 -7.72 7.90 -11.68
CA ALA A 61 -6.31 7.65 -11.40
C ALA A 61 -5.58 7.31 -12.70
N ARG A 62 -4.62 8.14 -13.08
CA ARG A 62 -3.85 7.98 -14.32
C ARG A 62 -2.54 7.23 -14.13
N ARG A 63 -2.20 6.88 -12.89
CA ARG A 63 -0.94 6.22 -12.55
C ARG A 63 -1.14 4.72 -12.43
N SER A 64 -0.15 3.98 -12.91
CA SER A 64 -0.14 2.53 -12.77
C SER A 64 0.11 2.12 -11.33
N VAL A 65 -0.52 1.04 -10.92
CA VAL A 65 -0.31 0.38 -9.64
C VAL A 65 0.62 -0.80 -9.89
N GLY A 66 1.70 -0.87 -9.11
CA GLY A 66 2.55 -2.05 -9.07
C GLY A 66 1.86 -3.19 -8.32
N TYR A 67 2.22 -4.41 -8.64
CA TYR A 67 1.65 -5.60 -8.03
C TYR A 67 2.70 -6.65 -7.73
N VAL A 68 2.74 -7.11 -6.49
CA VAL A 68 3.51 -8.29 -6.10
C VAL A 68 2.53 -9.47 -6.00
N PRO A 69 2.52 -10.36 -6.99
CA PRO A 69 1.65 -11.53 -6.96
C PRO A 69 2.11 -12.51 -5.88
N PHE A 70 1.17 -13.21 -5.28
CA PHE A 70 1.49 -14.38 -4.51
C PHE A 70 0.60 -15.56 -4.89
N SER A 71 1.17 -16.74 -4.83
CA SER A 71 0.49 -18.02 -5.01
C SER A 71 0.35 -18.73 -3.66
N SER A 72 -0.39 -19.83 -3.66
CA SER A 72 -0.44 -20.70 -2.50
C SER A 72 0.95 -21.24 -2.15
N GLU A 73 1.80 -21.50 -3.14
CA GLU A 73 3.17 -21.92 -2.93
C GLU A 73 3.99 -20.83 -2.24
N THR A 74 3.95 -19.59 -2.70
CA THR A 74 4.63 -18.46 -2.08
C THR A 74 4.22 -18.29 -0.61
N LEU A 75 2.93 -18.47 -0.33
CA LEU A 75 2.39 -18.38 1.02
C LEU A 75 2.92 -19.50 1.94
N VAL A 76 2.89 -20.75 1.45
CA VAL A 76 3.35 -21.93 2.22
C VAL A 76 4.87 -21.91 2.44
N THR A 77 5.63 -21.47 1.46
CA THR A 77 7.10 -21.38 1.54
C THR A 77 7.61 -20.15 2.27
N GLY A 78 6.76 -19.19 2.59
CA GLY A 78 7.13 -17.92 3.23
C GLY A 78 7.92 -16.96 2.35
N LYS A 79 8.01 -17.20 1.05
CA LYS A 79 8.82 -16.40 0.10
C LYS A 79 8.23 -15.03 -0.25
N LEU A 80 7.06 -14.70 0.26
CA LEU A 80 6.40 -13.43 -0.09
C LEU A 80 7.24 -12.20 0.29
N TYR A 81 7.99 -12.26 1.39
CA TYR A 81 8.87 -11.18 1.76
C TYR A 81 10.01 -10.98 0.74
N GLU A 82 10.63 -12.07 0.29
CA GLU A 82 11.68 -12.04 -0.73
C GLU A 82 11.16 -11.48 -2.07
N ASP A 83 9.94 -11.86 -2.46
CA ASP A 83 9.29 -11.35 -3.67
C ASP A 83 9.03 -9.84 -3.57
N ILE A 84 8.58 -9.36 -2.40
CA ILE A 84 8.41 -7.93 -2.14
C ILE A 84 9.76 -7.20 -2.17
N LEU A 85 10.80 -7.77 -1.57
CA LEU A 85 12.14 -7.20 -1.57
C LEU A 85 12.72 -7.12 -2.98
N ALA A 86 12.56 -8.19 -3.78
CA ALA A 86 12.97 -8.20 -5.18
C ALA A 86 12.23 -7.11 -6.00
N SER A 87 10.92 -7.00 -5.80
CA SER A 87 10.12 -5.95 -6.42
C SER A 87 10.55 -4.54 -5.97
N ALA A 88 10.99 -4.38 -4.71
CA ALA A 88 11.49 -3.10 -4.23
C ALA A 88 12.80 -2.71 -4.95
N HIS A 89 13.69 -3.65 -5.19
CA HIS A 89 14.91 -3.41 -5.97
C HIS A 89 14.61 -3.06 -7.43
N GLU A 90 13.64 -3.74 -8.04
CA GLU A 90 13.23 -3.48 -9.42
C GLU A 90 12.56 -2.10 -9.58
N MET A 91 11.73 -1.71 -8.60
CA MET A 91 10.99 -0.44 -8.63
C MET A 91 11.81 0.77 -8.20
N ALA A 92 12.97 0.57 -7.55
CA ALA A 92 13.81 1.65 -7.02
C ALA A 92 14.62 2.33 -8.13
N ASP A 93 13.93 3.04 -9.01
CA ASP A 93 14.47 3.83 -10.10
C ASP A 93 14.40 5.33 -9.75
N PRO A 94 15.53 5.97 -9.39
CA PRO A 94 15.56 7.37 -8.96
C PRO A 94 15.22 8.36 -10.07
N ASP A 95 15.34 7.96 -11.33
CA ASP A 95 14.92 8.80 -12.46
C ASP A 95 13.39 8.92 -12.54
N ARG A 96 12.67 7.94 -12.01
CA ARG A 96 11.21 7.85 -12.07
C ARG A 96 10.54 8.18 -10.74
N PHE A 97 11.10 7.73 -9.63
CA PHE A 97 10.45 7.77 -8.33
C PHE A 97 11.35 8.33 -7.23
N ASP A 98 10.76 9.08 -6.33
CA ASP A 98 11.40 9.54 -5.09
C ASP A 98 11.05 8.60 -3.92
N ALA A 99 9.92 7.89 -4.04
CA ALA A 99 9.51 6.89 -3.06
C ALA A 99 8.67 5.78 -3.70
N VAL A 100 8.72 4.60 -3.10
CA VAL A 100 7.85 3.46 -3.40
C VAL A 100 7.11 3.05 -2.13
N VAL A 101 5.78 3.00 -2.21
CA VAL A 101 4.92 2.58 -1.11
C VAL A 101 4.45 1.15 -1.36
N PHE A 102 4.89 0.23 -0.52
CA PHE A 102 4.41 -1.15 -0.49
C PHE A 102 3.24 -1.26 0.48
N THR A 103 2.13 -1.78 -0.01
CA THR A 103 0.90 -1.94 0.77
C THR A 103 0.54 -3.41 0.87
N ASN A 104 0.65 -3.98 2.07
CA ASN A 104 0.09 -5.29 2.35
C ASN A 104 -1.43 -5.19 2.48
N LEU A 105 -2.12 -6.00 1.69
CA LEU A 105 -3.56 -6.24 1.82
C LEU A 105 -3.85 -7.35 2.85
N CYS A 106 -5.06 -7.89 2.86
CA CYS A 106 -5.51 -8.82 3.91
C CYS A 106 -4.59 -10.04 4.09
N VAL A 107 -4.25 -10.74 3.02
CA VAL A 107 -3.52 -12.01 3.14
C VAL A 107 -2.07 -11.81 3.60
N PRO A 108 -1.27 -10.93 3.01
CA PRO A 108 0.07 -10.65 3.50
C PRO A 108 0.10 -10.15 4.95
N SER A 109 -0.85 -9.27 5.33
CA SER A 109 -0.96 -8.80 6.71
C SER A 109 -1.31 -9.93 7.68
N ALA A 110 -2.27 -10.79 7.33
CA ALA A 110 -2.64 -11.95 8.14
C ALA A 110 -1.50 -12.98 8.27
N SER A 111 -0.67 -13.10 7.23
CA SER A 111 0.50 -13.98 7.22
C SER A 111 1.71 -13.37 7.94
N GLY A 112 1.60 -12.15 8.45
CA GLY A 112 2.66 -11.49 9.20
C GLY A 112 3.87 -11.09 8.36
N VAL A 113 3.71 -10.81 7.08
CA VAL A 113 4.81 -10.34 6.20
C VAL A 113 5.37 -9.03 6.72
N PRO A 114 6.66 -8.99 7.13
CA PRO A 114 7.18 -7.88 7.92
C PRO A 114 7.72 -6.75 7.05
N LEU A 115 6.86 -5.88 6.49
CA LEU A 115 7.29 -4.72 5.69
C LEU A 115 8.25 -3.77 6.43
N ARG A 116 8.24 -3.78 7.77
CA ARG A 116 9.18 -2.99 8.59
C ARG A 116 10.65 -3.40 8.43
N LEU A 117 10.90 -4.61 7.89
CA LEU A 117 12.25 -5.11 7.64
C LEU A 117 12.79 -4.73 6.26
N LEU A 118 11.96 -4.14 5.40
CA LEU A 118 12.43 -3.60 4.13
C LEU A 118 13.49 -2.51 4.38
N PRO A 119 14.52 -2.45 3.52
CA PRO A 119 15.45 -1.32 3.53
C PRO A 119 14.68 -0.01 3.47
N LYS A 120 15.11 0.99 4.24
CA LYS A 120 14.46 2.31 4.21
C LYS A 120 14.69 3.02 2.89
N GLU A 121 15.78 2.70 2.21
CA GLU A 121 16.18 3.30 0.95
C GLU A 121 16.87 2.27 0.06
N ILE A 122 16.58 2.31 -1.22
CA ILE A 122 17.25 1.51 -2.26
C ILE A 122 17.55 2.46 -3.43
N ASN A 123 18.82 2.57 -3.82
CA ASN A 123 19.27 3.42 -4.94
C ASN A 123 18.82 4.90 -4.81
N GLY A 124 18.73 5.45 -3.59
CA GLY A 124 18.25 6.81 -3.37
C GLY A 124 16.72 6.97 -3.42
N VAL A 125 15.98 5.88 -3.57
CA VAL A 125 14.51 5.86 -3.54
C VAL A 125 14.03 5.37 -2.17
N ARG A 126 13.15 6.13 -1.55
CA ARG A 126 12.56 5.81 -0.23
C ARG A 126 11.61 4.64 -0.34
N ILE A 127 11.77 3.65 0.53
CA ILE A 127 10.89 2.47 0.58
C ILE A 127 10.02 2.56 1.84
N ILE A 128 8.72 2.58 1.65
CA ILE A 128 7.73 2.78 2.72
C ILE A 128 6.77 1.61 2.70
N GLY A 129 6.70 0.87 3.81
CA GLY A 129 5.76 -0.24 3.97
C GLY A 129 4.57 0.14 4.84
N ILE A 130 3.38 -0.25 4.42
CA ILE A 130 2.15 -0.11 5.21
C ILE A 130 1.32 -1.38 5.16
N ASP A 131 0.63 -1.67 6.26
CA ASP A 131 -0.36 -2.74 6.35
C ASP A 131 -1.76 -2.12 6.36
N VAL A 132 -2.58 -2.49 5.39
CA VAL A 132 -3.95 -1.98 5.25
C VAL A 132 -4.91 -3.15 4.99
N PRO A 133 -5.04 -4.07 5.96
CA PRO A 133 -5.95 -5.20 5.82
C PRO A 133 -7.40 -4.74 5.96
N GLY A 134 -8.27 -5.22 5.08
CA GLY A 134 -9.69 -4.89 5.11
C GLY A 134 -10.42 -5.34 6.38
N PHE A 135 -9.87 -6.34 7.08
CA PHE A 135 -10.42 -6.81 8.35
C PHE A 135 -9.98 -5.97 9.56
N GLY A 136 -8.91 -5.17 9.43
CA GLY A 136 -8.33 -4.41 10.54
C GLY A 136 -8.50 -2.90 10.43
N ILE A 137 -8.81 -2.40 9.23
CA ILE A 137 -8.99 -0.97 8.97
C ILE A 137 -10.46 -0.70 8.66
N PRO A 138 -11.19 0.04 9.51
CA PRO A 138 -12.64 0.17 9.39
C PRO A 138 -13.10 1.11 8.28
N THR A 139 -12.31 2.10 7.89
CA THR A 139 -12.73 3.12 6.93
C THR A 139 -11.64 3.51 5.93
N HIS A 140 -12.04 4.10 4.80
CA HIS A 140 -11.10 4.70 3.84
C HIS A 140 -10.31 5.86 4.46
N ALA A 141 -10.89 6.58 5.42
CA ALA A 141 -10.21 7.68 6.10
C ALA A 141 -9.04 7.15 6.93
N GLU A 142 -9.26 6.12 7.73
CA GLU A 142 -8.20 5.50 8.54
C GLU A 142 -7.09 4.88 7.67
N ALA A 143 -7.44 4.28 6.53
CA ALA A 143 -6.42 3.81 5.59
C ALA A 143 -5.55 4.95 5.03
N LYS A 144 -6.10 6.15 4.85
CA LYS A 144 -5.29 7.34 4.50
C LYS A 144 -4.38 7.75 5.65
N ASP A 145 -4.87 7.67 6.87
CA ASP A 145 -4.12 8.01 8.07
C ASP A 145 -2.96 7.04 8.29
N VAL A 146 -3.14 5.75 7.99
CA VAL A 146 -2.05 4.76 7.99
C VAL A 146 -0.92 5.19 7.05
N LEU A 147 -1.24 5.57 5.82
CA LEU A 147 -0.23 6.06 4.87
C LEU A 147 0.38 7.38 5.33
N ALA A 148 -0.42 8.32 5.78
CA ALA A 148 0.07 9.61 6.27
C ALA A 148 1.00 9.45 7.47
N GLY A 149 0.63 8.59 8.43
CA GLY A 149 1.45 8.26 9.59
C GLY A 149 2.79 7.63 9.21
N ALA A 150 2.78 6.71 8.24
CA ALA A 150 4.01 6.09 7.74
C ALA A 150 4.95 7.10 7.07
N LEU A 151 4.40 8.02 6.26
CA LEU A 151 5.17 9.09 5.63
C LEU A 151 5.76 10.07 6.66
N LEU A 152 4.98 10.47 7.65
CA LEU A 152 5.45 11.36 8.73
C LEU A 152 6.52 10.70 9.58
N ASN A 153 6.36 9.43 9.93
CA ASN A 153 7.38 8.68 10.67
C ASN A 153 8.65 8.52 9.85
N TYR A 154 8.53 8.29 8.55
CA TYR A 154 9.68 8.21 7.67
C TYR A 154 10.44 9.56 7.66
N ALA A 155 9.73 10.66 7.43
CA ALA A 155 10.31 12.01 7.40
C ALA A 155 10.96 12.38 8.75
N LYS A 156 10.32 12.05 9.87
CA LYS A 156 10.89 12.25 11.20
C LYS A 156 12.20 11.50 11.36
N ASN A 157 12.24 10.22 11.01
CA ASN A 157 13.46 9.40 11.11
C ASN A 157 14.56 9.91 10.19
N GLU A 158 14.23 10.41 8.99
CA GLU A 158 15.18 10.99 8.05
C GLU A 158 15.82 12.28 8.62
N ILE A 159 15.01 13.14 9.26
CA ILE A 159 15.49 14.36 9.92
C ILE A 159 16.38 14.02 11.12
N GLU A 160 16.00 13.07 11.95
CA GLU A 160 16.73 12.65 13.13
C GLU A 160 18.07 11.94 12.79
N SER A 161 18.10 11.22 11.67
CA SER A 161 19.31 10.50 11.20
C SER A 161 20.30 11.40 10.44
N GLY A 162 19.95 12.66 10.18
CA GLY A 162 20.69 13.57 9.31
C GLY A 162 20.34 13.40 7.83
N PRO A 163 20.67 14.37 6.97
CA PRO A 163 20.27 14.34 5.57
C PRO A 163 20.90 13.15 4.86
N VAL A 164 20.06 12.23 4.43
CA VAL A 164 20.42 11.28 3.38
C VAL A 164 20.70 12.13 2.14
N ALA A 165 21.83 11.92 1.49
CA ALA A 165 22.20 12.68 0.30
C ALA A 165 21.09 12.59 -0.73
N ALA A 166 20.37 13.69 -0.93
CA ALA A 166 19.30 13.74 -1.91
C ALA A 166 19.88 13.40 -3.30
N PRO A 167 19.30 12.47 -4.05
CA PRO A 167 19.71 12.22 -5.40
C PRO A 167 19.57 13.54 -6.18
N ALA A 168 20.61 13.91 -6.91
CA ALA A 168 20.61 15.11 -7.72
C ALA A 168 19.44 15.05 -8.70
N SER A 169 18.38 15.80 -8.42
CA SER A 169 17.21 15.85 -9.28
C SER A 169 17.61 16.48 -10.60
N LYS A 170 17.76 15.69 -11.64
CA LYS A 170 17.73 16.21 -12.99
C LYS A 170 16.32 16.73 -13.22
N LYS A 171 16.17 18.06 -13.21
CA LYS A 171 14.95 18.73 -13.68
C LYS A 171 14.63 18.20 -15.07
N SER A 172 13.61 17.35 -15.20
CA SER A 172 13.09 17.03 -16.50
C SER A 172 12.23 18.22 -16.93
N ASP A 173 12.75 19.06 -17.80
CA ASP A 173 11.95 19.98 -18.62
C ASP A 173 11.06 19.14 -19.53
N ARG A 174 9.84 18.85 -19.09
CA ARG A 174 8.75 18.45 -19.98
C ARG A 174 7.69 19.53 -19.93
N PRO A 175 7.35 20.14 -21.07
CA PRO A 175 6.27 21.11 -21.14
C PRO A 175 4.94 20.43 -20.78
N THR A 176 4.08 21.20 -20.16
CA THR A 176 2.70 20.91 -19.72
C THR A 176 1.81 20.42 -20.86
#